data_eeba0e79c359921d2c20d7af9f333bb8
#
_entry.id   eeba0e79c359921d2c20d7af9f333bb8
#
_cell.length_a   1.000
_cell.length_b   1.000
_cell.length_c   1.000
_cell.angle_alpha   90.00
_cell.angle_beta   90.00
_cell.angle_gamma   90.00
#
_symmetry.space_group_name_H-M   'P 1'
#
loop_
_entity.id
_entity.type
_entity.pdbx_description
1 polymer ?
#
loop_
_entity_poly.entity_id
_entity_poly.type
_entity_poly.pdbx_seq_one_letter_code
_entity_poly.pdbx_strand_id
1 'polypeptide(L)'
;MCIRDRDWVALSGHKMYAPFGSGALVGRTDWLATSDPYLAGGGSVAWVSAQGAAWTDLPDRHEGGSPNVVGAFALAAACRALARIGMGAVSAEEARLGDLLRERLAGIPGVVTYQTWPGHPERVGIAAFSVDGRDHAEVATILSAEYGIGVRNGSFCAHPLLSHIAGGVEGWRPGCGKDVPGAIRASLGLGSRDEDVDRLGEALLEITTRGPRWKYRRLADGGVVPDPDDRRLPAFLTPAASASEHAGAERLVSAAAGAG
;
A
#
# COMPACT_ATOMS: atom_id res chain seq x y z
N MET A 1 12.50 -15.89 -9.42
CA MET A 1 12.65 -14.75 -10.34
C MET A 1 14.12 -14.55 -10.61
N CYS A 2 14.55 -14.76 -11.83
CA CYS A 2 15.98 -14.64 -12.19
C CYS A 2 16.26 -13.15 -12.43
N ILE A 3 17.07 -12.52 -11.56
CA ILE A 3 17.48 -11.11 -11.70
C ILE A 3 18.62 -10.93 -12.72
N ARG A 4 19.04 -11.99 -13.41
CA ARG A 4 20.20 -11.95 -14.31
C ARG A 4 20.02 -11.06 -15.54
N ASP A 5 18.79 -10.65 -15.84
CA ASP A 5 18.41 -9.77 -16.95
C ASP A 5 18.02 -8.35 -16.47
N ARG A 6 18.30 -8.01 -15.22
CA ARG A 6 18.04 -6.69 -14.63
C ARG A 6 19.33 -6.04 -14.18
N ASP A 7 19.53 -4.79 -14.58
CA ASP A 7 20.64 -3.97 -14.09
C ASP A 7 20.32 -3.34 -12.73
N TRP A 8 19.03 -3.11 -12.43
CA TRP A 8 18.59 -2.34 -11.27
C TRP A 8 17.39 -2.98 -10.57
N VAL A 9 17.40 -2.93 -9.25
CA VAL A 9 16.27 -3.32 -8.39
C VAL A 9 16.03 -2.21 -7.37
N ALA A 10 14.81 -1.61 -7.42
CA ALA A 10 14.34 -0.68 -6.41
C ALA A 10 13.38 -1.41 -5.46
N LEU A 11 13.54 -1.21 -4.17
CA LEU A 11 12.68 -1.84 -3.16
C LEU A 11 12.27 -0.84 -2.07
N SER A 12 11.09 -1.08 -1.48
CA SER A 12 10.56 -0.30 -0.36
C SER A 12 10.46 -1.18 0.86
N GLY A 13 11.09 -0.75 1.96
CA GLY A 13 11.18 -1.54 3.19
C GLY A 13 9.82 -1.91 3.78
N HIS A 14 8.80 -1.02 3.72
CA HIS A 14 7.47 -1.31 4.23
C HIS A 14 6.77 -2.47 3.53
N LYS A 15 7.18 -2.86 2.32
CA LYS A 15 6.68 -4.04 1.61
C LYS A 15 7.47 -5.31 1.96
N MET A 16 8.49 -5.18 2.79
CA MET A 16 9.35 -6.25 3.28
C MET A 16 9.36 -6.33 4.82
N TYR A 17 8.26 -5.89 5.44
CA TYR A 17 8.09 -5.87 6.91
C TYR A 17 9.04 -4.94 7.67
N ALA A 18 9.73 -4.01 6.99
CA ALA A 18 10.58 -3.02 7.63
C ALA A 18 9.82 -1.71 7.87
N PRO A 19 9.71 -1.22 9.11
CA PRO A 19 9.12 0.07 9.43
C PRO A 19 10.08 1.24 9.09
N PHE A 20 9.62 2.46 9.37
CA PHE A 20 10.41 3.71 9.35
C PHE A 20 10.85 4.20 7.98
N GLY A 21 10.08 3.87 6.93
CA GLY A 21 10.18 4.55 5.63
C GLY A 21 11.51 4.34 4.88
N SER A 22 12.15 3.20 5.05
CA SER A 22 13.40 2.88 4.34
C SER A 22 13.13 2.23 2.98
N GLY A 23 14.10 2.32 2.11
CA GLY A 23 14.14 1.65 0.83
C GLY A 23 15.58 1.53 0.33
N ALA A 24 15.79 0.83 -0.78
CA ALA A 24 17.10 0.74 -1.41
C ALA A 24 16.98 0.66 -2.93
N LEU A 25 17.98 1.20 -3.60
CA LEU A 25 18.26 0.96 -5.00
C LEU A 25 19.53 0.13 -5.08
N VAL A 26 19.44 -1.05 -5.66
CA VAL A 26 20.56 -1.98 -5.83
C VAL A 26 20.83 -2.12 -7.32
N GLY A 27 22.08 -1.92 -7.73
CA GLY A 27 22.42 -1.96 -9.15
C GLY A 27 23.91 -1.93 -9.43
N ARG A 28 24.23 -1.66 -10.69
CA ARG A 28 25.60 -1.66 -11.19
C ARG A 28 26.40 -0.48 -10.66
N THR A 29 27.54 -0.77 -10.08
CA THR A 29 28.43 0.26 -9.51
C THR A 29 29.19 1.03 -10.57
N ASP A 30 29.50 0.44 -11.73
CA ASP A 30 30.22 1.09 -12.83
C ASP A 30 29.48 2.34 -13.35
N TRP A 31 28.16 2.23 -13.50
CA TRP A 31 27.34 3.37 -13.90
C TRP A 31 27.19 4.40 -12.77
N LEU A 32 26.90 3.97 -11.56
CA LEU A 32 26.75 4.86 -10.40
C LEU A 32 28.01 5.67 -10.11
N ALA A 33 29.20 5.07 -10.32
CA ALA A 33 30.48 5.74 -10.09
C ALA A 33 30.75 6.90 -11.05
N THR A 34 30.16 6.88 -12.24
CA THR A 34 30.36 7.89 -13.28
C THR A 34 29.24 8.91 -13.40
N SER A 35 28.06 8.63 -12.84
CA SER A 35 26.91 9.53 -12.90
C SER A 35 26.94 10.57 -11.78
N ASP A 36 26.36 11.74 -12.08
CA ASP A 36 26.08 12.74 -11.06
C ASP A 36 24.96 12.27 -10.13
N PRO A 37 24.97 12.67 -8.85
CA PRO A 37 23.91 12.33 -7.92
C PRO A 37 22.59 12.97 -8.35
N TYR A 38 21.48 12.24 -8.21
CA TYR A 38 20.14 12.78 -8.47
C TYR A 38 19.77 13.91 -7.49
N LEU A 39 20.19 13.77 -6.23
CA LEU A 39 20.02 14.79 -5.20
C LEU A 39 21.40 15.14 -4.64
N ALA A 40 21.80 16.39 -4.83
CA ALA A 40 22.99 16.93 -4.20
C ALA A 40 22.67 17.34 -2.75
N GLY A 41 23.59 17.04 -1.83
CA GLY A 41 23.40 17.38 -0.42
C GLY A 41 24.63 17.14 0.42
N GLY A 42 24.55 17.45 1.70
CA GLY A 42 25.62 17.14 2.66
C GLY A 42 25.90 15.62 2.65
N GLY A 43 27.15 15.24 2.75
CA GLY A 43 27.61 13.85 2.68
C GLY A 43 27.90 13.34 1.27
N SER A 44 27.22 13.84 0.22
CA SER A 44 27.47 13.42 -1.17
C SER A 44 28.61 14.17 -1.86
N VAL A 45 29.12 15.22 -1.25
CA VAL A 45 30.19 16.09 -1.78
C VAL A 45 31.50 15.92 -1.03
N ALA A 46 32.59 15.79 -1.77
CA ALA A 46 33.94 15.86 -1.24
C ALA A 46 34.41 17.32 -1.09
N TRP A 47 33.96 18.19 -2.01
CA TRP A 47 34.31 19.60 -2.02
C TRP A 47 33.30 20.44 -2.79
N VAL A 48 33.12 21.71 -2.38
CA VAL A 48 32.19 22.65 -3.04
C VAL A 48 32.84 24.03 -3.11
N SER A 49 32.67 24.70 -4.24
CA SER A 49 33.05 26.10 -4.44
C SER A 49 31.96 26.85 -5.24
N ALA A 50 32.19 28.16 -5.46
CA ALA A 50 31.31 28.95 -6.34
C ALA A 50 31.34 28.48 -7.82
N GLN A 51 32.38 27.74 -8.22
CA GLN A 51 32.59 27.29 -9.59
C GLN A 51 32.11 25.87 -9.83
N GLY A 52 31.78 25.08 -8.76
CA GLY A 52 31.31 23.72 -8.89
C GLY A 52 31.52 22.88 -7.65
N ALA A 53 31.23 21.61 -7.77
CA ALA A 53 31.38 20.62 -6.72
C ALA A 53 32.14 19.38 -7.20
N ALA A 54 32.87 18.72 -6.30
CA ALA A 54 33.40 17.40 -6.50
C ALA A 54 32.62 16.41 -5.60
N TRP A 55 32.20 15.32 -6.21
CA TRP A 55 31.43 14.30 -5.52
C TRP A 55 32.33 13.33 -4.79
N THR A 56 31.82 12.79 -3.69
CA THR A 56 32.51 11.71 -2.96
C THR A 56 32.37 10.36 -3.69
N ASP A 57 32.97 9.32 -3.14
CA ASP A 57 32.89 7.95 -3.68
C ASP A 57 31.56 7.29 -3.35
N LEU A 58 31.29 6.13 -3.98
CA LEU A 58 30.14 5.30 -3.69
C LEU A 58 30.26 4.65 -2.29
N PRO A 59 29.15 4.45 -1.58
CA PRO A 59 27.76 4.78 -1.95
C PRO A 59 27.37 6.22 -1.67
N ASP A 60 28.16 6.98 -0.90
CA ASP A 60 27.85 8.28 -0.32
C ASP A 60 27.51 9.34 -1.37
N ARG A 61 28.10 9.22 -2.57
CA ARG A 61 27.79 10.09 -3.71
C ARG A 61 26.30 10.22 -3.99
N HIS A 62 25.51 9.14 -3.83
CA HIS A 62 24.08 9.10 -4.09
C HIS A 62 23.22 9.18 -2.83
N GLU A 63 23.85 9.40 -1.66
CA GLU A 63 23.20 9.50 -0.36
C GLU A 63 23.22 10.97 0.15
N GLY A 64 22.43 11.84 -0.52
CA GLY A 64 22.37 13.27 -0.15
C GLY A 64 21.62 13.51 1.15
N GLY A 65 22.26 14.20 2.11
CA GLY A 65 21.69 14.56 3.40
C GLY A 65 21.92 13.52 4.50
N SER A 66 21.25 13.69 5.64
CA SER A 66 21.36 12.75 6.76
C SER A 66 20.59 11.47 6.44
N PRO A 67 21.25 10.30 6.48
CA PRO A 67 20.60 9.02 6.14
C PRO A 67 19.57 8.62 7.19
N ASN A 68 18.54 7.90 6.75
CA ASN A 68 17.58 7.25 7.64
C ASN A 68 18.18 6.01 8.30
N VAL A 69 19.05 6.20 9.27
CA VAL A 69 19.80 5.12 9.93
C VAL A 69 18.87 4.09 10.58
N VAL A 70 17.82 4.55 11.26
CA VAL A 70 16.85 3.67 11.94
C VAL A 70 16.13 2.80 10.93
N GLY A 71 15.67 3.39 9.83
CA GLY A 71 15.01 2.67 8.76
C GLY A 71 15.93 1.69 8.04
N ALA A 72 17.19 2.06 7.79
CA ALA A 72 18.18 1.18 7.20
C ALA A 72 18.48 -0.04 8.08
N PHE A 73 18.61 0.18 9.40
CA PHE A 73 18.77 -0.92 10.37
C PHE A 73 17.55 -1.86 10.39
N ALA A 74 16.34 -1.29 10.39
CA ALA A 74 15.10 -2.06 10.35
C ALA A 74 14.99 -2.88 9.06
N LEU A 75 15.34 -2.29 7.89
CA LEU A 75 15.38 -3.00 6.61
C LEU A 75 16.37 -4.15 6.63
N ALA A 76 17.59 -3.93 7.14
CA ALA A 76 18.59 -4.98 7.27
C ALA A 76 18.12 -6.11 8.22
N ALA A 77 17.41 -5.79 9.30
CA ALA A 77 16.85 -6.77 10.21
C ALA A 77 15.74 -7.60 9.52
N ALA A 78 14.86 -6.98 8.76
CA ALA A 78 13.82 -7.65 7.98
C ALA A 78 14.43 -8.58 6.91
N CYS A 79 15.43 -8.11 6.17
CA CYS A 79 16.16 -8.95 5.20
C CYS A 79 16.78 -10.18 5.86
N ARG A 80 17.43 -10.03 7.01
CA ARG A 80 18.00 -11.16 7.77
C ARG A 80 16.91 -12.13 8.27
N ALA A 81 15.75 -11.63 8.69
CA ALA A 81 14.64 -12.49 9.11
C ALA A 81 14.09 -13.30 7.93
N LEU A 82 13.85 -12.68 6.79
CA LEU A 82 13.41 -13.36 5.57
C LEU A 82 14.44 -14.39 5.07
N ALA A 83 15.73 -14.06 5.12
CA ALA A 83 16.79 -14.99 4.74
C ALA A 83 16.85 -16.21 5.64
N ARG A 84 16.58 -16.07 6.95
CA ARG A 84 16.51 -17.20 7.89
C ARG A 84 15.31 -18.11 7.65
N ILE A 85 14.16 -17.55 7.28
CA ILE A 85 12.98 -18.35 6.86
C ILE A 85 13.29 -19.10 5.57
N GLY A 86 14.04 -18.46 4.67
CA GLY A 86 14.38 -18.97 3.34
C GLY A 86 13.35 -18.53 2.30
N MET A 87 13.80 -17.78 1.30
CA MET A 87 12.92 -17.23 0.26
C MET A 87 12.20 -18.30 -0.57
N GLY A 88 12.78 -19.52 -0.69
CA GLY A 88 12.11 -20.65 -1.33
C GLY A 88 10.87 -21.10 -0.56
N ALA A 89 10.94 -21.18 0.77
CA ALA A 89 9.80 -21.52 1.62
C ALA A 89 8.73 -20.42 1.59
N VAL A 90 9.16 -19.15 1.65
CA VAL A 90 8.24 -18.00 1.51
C VAL A 90 7.48 -18.04 0.18
N SER A 91 8.18 -18.26 -0.91
CA SER A 91 7.57 -18.32 -2.25
C SER A 91 6.62 -19.51 -2.41
N ALA A 92 6.98 -20.67 -1.87
CA ALA A 92 6.13 -21.86 -1.94
C ALA A 92 4.82 -21.68 -1.16
N GLU A 93 4.90 -21.12 0.06
CA GLU A 93 3.71 -20.88 0.88
C GLU A 93 2.84 -19.76 0.31
N GLU A 94 3.45 -18.69 -0.20
CA GLU A 94 2.72 -17.62 -0.88
C GLU A 94 1.97 -18.13 -2.13
N ALA A 95 2.59 -19.00 -2.92
CA ALA A 95 1.96 -19.63 -4.07
C ALA A 95 0.77 -20.50 -3.64
N ARG A 96 0.96 -21.36 -2.63
CA ARG A 96 -0.09 -22.26 -2.10
C ARG A 96 -1.30 -21.48 -1.59
N LEU A 97 -1.08 -20.50 -0.74
CA LEU A 97 -2.15 -19.64 -0.21
C LEU A 97 -2.81 -18.80 -1.32
N GLY A 98 -2.01 -18.34 -2.28
CA GLY A 98 -2.51 -17.60 -3.44
C GLY A 98 -3.44 -18.45 -4.32
N ASP A 99 -3.13 -19.74 -4.52
CA ASP A 99 -3.99 -20.67 -5.22
C ASP A 99 -5.29 -20.91 -4.46
N LEU A 100 -5.21 -21.15 -3.15
CA LEU A 100 -6.38 -21.30 -2.28
C LEU A 100 -7.27 -20.05 -2.34
N LEU A 101 -6.69 -18.86 -2.25
CA LEU A 101 -7.44 -17.60 -2.34
C LEU A 101 -8.18 -17.48 -3.68
N ARG A 102 -7.54 -17.78 -4.79
CA ARG A 102 -8.15 -17.73 -6.13
C ARG A 102 -9.27 -18.76 -6.27
N GLU A 103 -9.07 -19.97 -5.79
CA GLU A 103 -10.08 -21.02 -5.79
C GLU A 103 -11.31 -20.61 -4.97
N ARG A 104 -11.12 -20.09 -3.77
CA ARG A 104 -12.23 -19.60 -2.93
C ARG A 104 -13.01 -18.48 -3.61
N LEU A 105 -12.32 -17.48 -4.16
CA LEU A 105 -12.98 -16.35 -4.84
C LEU A 105 -13.75 -16.79 -6.08
N ALA A 106 -13.20 -17.72 -6.87
CA ALA A 106 -13.85 -18.23 -8.08
C ALA A 106 -15.16 -19.02 -7.77
N GLY A 107 -15.29 -19.57 -6.57
CA GLY A 107 -16.50 -20.29 -6.14
C GLY A 107 -17.63 -19.39 -5.61
N ILE A 108 -17.44 -18.08 -5.52
CA ILE A 108 -18.44 -17.17 -4.93
C ILE A 108 -19.26 -16.51 -6.04
N PRO A 109 -20.59 -16.68 -6.09
CA PRO A 109 -21.46 -16.03 -7.05
C PRO A 109 -21.34 -14.51 -7.00
N GLY A 110 -21.21 -13.86 -8.14
CA GLY A 110 -21.09 -12.41 -8.24
C GLY A 110 -19.71 -11.84 -7.91
N VAL A 111 -18.72 -12.69 -7.61
CA VAL A 111 -17.31 -12.26 -7.51
C VAL A 111 -16.61 -12.48 -8.84
N VAL A 112 -16.06 -11.40 -9.40
CA VAL A 112 -15.28 -11.42 -10.63
C VAL A 112 -13.82 -11.16 -10.32
N THR A 113 -12.95 -12.15 -10.55
CA THR A 113 -11.51 -12.04 -10.35
C THR A 113 -10.79 -11.53 -11.58
N TYR A 114 -9.80 -10.67 -11.41
CA TYR A 114 -9.02 -10.09 -12.50
C TYR A 114 -7.70 -10.84 -12.71
N GLN A 115 -7.45 -11.21 -13.96
CA GLN A 115 -6.24 -11.90 -14.37
C GLN A 115 -5.69 -11.31 -15.67
N THR A 116 -4.52 -10.66 -15.56
CA THR A 116 -3.89 -9.98 -16.71
C THR A 116 -3.18 -10.93 -17.67
N TRP A 117 -2.65 -12.05 -17.18
CA TRP A 117 -1.93 -13.04 -17.99
C TRP A 117 -2.46 -14.46 -17.74
N PRO A 118 -3.50 -14.86 -18.48
CA PRO A 118 -4.00 -16.24 -18.41
C PRO A 118 -2.87 -17.20 -18.81
N GLY A 119 -2.72 -18.30 -18.08
CA GLY A 119 -1.72 -19.34 -18.38
C GLY A 119 -0.34 -19.14 -17.73
N HIS A 120 -0.09 -18.05 -17.05
CA HIS A 120 1.11 -17.91 -16.20
C HIS A 120 0.82 -18.44 -14.79
N PRO A 121 1.45 -19.55 -14.38
CA PRO A 121 1.20 -20.16 -13.07
C PRO A 121 1.86 -19.37 -11.92
N GLU A 122 3.00 -18.73 -12.18
CA GLU A 122 3.75 -18.01 -11.15
C GLU A 122 3.09 -16.68 -10.82
N ARG A 123 2.55 -16.58 -9.62
CA ARG A 123 1.87 -15.38 -9.12
C ARG A 123 2.24 -15.12 -7.67
N VAL A 124 2.28 -13.86 -7.32
CA VAL A 124 2.35 -13.43 -5.91
C VAL A 124 1.01 -13.65 -5.22
N GLY A 125 1.02 -13.72 -3.90
CA GLY A 125 -0.16 -13.92 -3.05
C GLY A 125 -1.13 -12.75 -3.03
N ILE A 126 -1.55 -12.30 -4.22
CA ILE A 126 -2.47 -11.16 -4.41
C ILE A 126 -3.60 -11.59 -5.34
N ALA A 127 -4.84 -11.24 -4.96
CA ALA A 127 -6.01 -11.34 -5.81
C ALA A 127 -6.71 -9.99 -5.91
N ALA A 128 -6.96 -9.53 -7.15
CA ALA A 128 -7.81 -8.38 -7.42
C ALA A 128 -9.16 -8.88 -7.94
N PHE A 129 -10.25 -8.30 -7.43
CA PHE A 129 -11.60 -8.73 -7.77
C PHE A 129 -12.61 -7.59 -7.61
N SER A 130 -13.79 -7.77 -8.17
CA SER A 130 -14.98 -6.96 -7.91
C SER A 130 -16.15 -7.83 -7.44
N VAL A 131 -17.18 -7.19 -6.94
CA VAL A 131 -18.45 -7.83 -6.57
C VAL A 131 -19.55 -7.19 -7.43
N ASP A 132 -20.29 -8.00 -8.15
CA ASP A 132 -21.32 -7.54 -9.06
C ASP A 132 -22.36 -6.67 -8.35
N GLY A 133 -22.69 -5.54 -8.96
CA GLY A 133 -23.68 -4.61 -8.44
C GLY A 133 -23.26 -3.85 -7.17
N ARG A 134 -22.02 -3.99 -6.72
CA ARG A 134 -21.51 -3.29 -5.51
C ARG A 134 -20.27 -2.46 -5.79
N ASP A 135 -20.22 -1.32 -5.16
CA ASP A 135 -19.04 -0.46 -5.20
C ASP A 135 -17.88 -1.04 -4.37
N HIS A 136 -16.66 -0.90 -4.86
CA HIS A 136 -15.46 -1.42 -4.21
C HIS A 136 -15.22 -0.85 -2.80
N ALA A 137 -15.55 0.44 -2.58
CA ALA A 137 -15.38 1.08 -1.28
C ALA A 137 -16.45 0.58 -0.29
N GLU A 138 -17.66 0.33 -0.78
CA GLU A 138 -18.74 -0.27 0.03
C GLU A 138 -18.33 -1.65 0.52
N VAL A 139 -17.93 -2.54 -0.38
CA VAL A 139 -17.52 -3.92 0.00
C VAL A 139 -16.33 -3.90 0.96
N ALA A 140 -15.32 -3.07 0.71
CA ALA A 140 -14.17 -2.96 1.61
C ALA A 140 -14.58 -2.46 3.01
N THR A 141 -15.52 -1.52 3.08
CA THR A 141 -16.05 -1.03 4.36
C THR A 141 -16.85 -2.10 5.08
N ILE A 142 -17.70 -2.87 4.38
CA ILE A 142 -18.47 -3.98 4.97
C ILE A 142 -17.51 -5.03 5.54
N LEU A 143 -16.52 -5.47 4.75
CA LEU A 143 -15.51 -6.45 5.19
C LEU A 143 -14.79 -5.98 6.46
N SER A 144 -14.41 -4.71 6.51
CA SER A 144 -13.75 -4.12 7.68
C SER A 144 -14.69 -4.01 8.88
N ALA A 145 -15.91 -3.51 8.68
CA ALA A 145 -16.82 -3.17 9.77
C ALA A 145 -17.50 -4.39 10.39
N GLU A 146 -17.96 -5.33 9.56
CA GLU A 146 -18.75 -6.47 10.01
C GLU A 146 -17.92 -7.73 10.28
N TYR A 147 -16.78 -7.87 9.57
CA TYR A 147 -15.97 -9.09 9.61
C TYR A 147 -14.56 -8.89 10.15
N GLY A 148 -14.12 -7.63 10.34
CA GLY A 148 -12.75 -7.32 10.77
C GLY A 148 -11.69 -7.69 9.74
N ILE A 149 -12.04 -7.70 8.46
CA ILE A 149 -11.15 -8.08 7.35
C ILE A 149 -10.68 -6.83 6.62
N GLY A 150 -9.37 -6.57 6.65
CA GLY A 150 -8.74 -5.47 5.93
C GLY A 150 -8.39 -5.86 4.50
N VAL A 151 -8.95 -5.16 3.52
CA VAL A 151 -8.59 -5.25 2.10
C VAL A 151 -8.22 -3.88 1.57
N ARG A 152 -7.53 -3.83 0.45
CA ARG A 152 -7.32 -2.58 -0.27
C ARG A 152 -8.39 -2.43 -1.34
N ASN A 153 -8.88 -1.19 -1.54
CA ASN A 153 -9.83 -0.88 -2.59
C ASN A 153 -9.40 0.33 -3.42
N GLY A 154 -9.97 0.52 -4.59
CA GLY A 154 -9.71 1.63 -5.51
C GLY A 154 -8.81 1.25 -6.67
N SER A 155 -8.03 2.19 -7.18
CA SER A 155 -7.26 2.02 -8.42
C SER A 155 -5.83 1.47 -8.22
N PHE A 156 -5.34 1.30 -7.01
CA PHE A 156 -4.03 0.72 -6.66
C PHE A 156 -2.82 1.35 -7.38
N CYS A 157 -2.89 2.63 -7.76
CA CYS A 157 -1.95 3.30 -8.65
C CYS A 157 -1.85 2.67 -10.06
N ALA A 158 -2.88 1.92 -10.49
CA ALA A 158 -2.97 1.23 -11.77
C ALA A 158 -4.21 1.68 -12.56
N HIS A 159 -4.48 2.99 -12.57
CA HIS A 159 -5.68 3.57 -13.20
C HIS A 159 -5.91 3.13 -14.65
N PRO A 160 -4.88 3.15 -15.56
CA PRO A 160 -5.08 2.73 -16.94
C PRO A 160 -5.50 1.26 -17.04
N LEU A 161 -4.88 0.39 -16.23
CA LEU A 161 -5.20 -1.04 -16.21
C LEU A 161 -6.63 -1.28 -15.72
N LEU A 162 -7.01 -0.67 -14.60
CA LEU A 162 -8.36 -0.86 -14.05
C LEU A 162 -9.44 -0.27 -14.94
N SER A 163 -9.19 0.87 -15.57
CA SER A 163 -10.11 1.42 -16.55
C SER A 163 -10.31 0.46 -17.75
N HIS A 164 -9.25 -0.18 -18.21
CA HIS A 164 -9.32 -1.17 -19.28
C HIS A 164 -10.08 -2.43 -18.87
N ILE A 165 -9.78 -2.99 -17.69
CA ILE A 165 -10.38 -4.22 -17.17
C ILE A 165 -11.85 -4.01 -16.81
N ALA A 166 -12.20 -2.88 -16.22
CA ALA A 166 -13.58 -2.56 -15.82
C ALA A 166 -14.47 -2.09 -16.97
N GLY A 167 -14.02 -2.27 -18.22
CA GLY A 167 -14.80 -1.93 -19.41
C GLY A 167 -14.80 -0.45 -19.77
N GLY A 168 -13.81 0.30 -19.31
CA GLY A 168 -13.60 1.71 -19.62
C GLY A 168 -14.83 2.58 -19.30
N VAL A 169 -14.77 3.44 -18.34
CA VAL A 169 -15.75 4.53 -18.26
C VAL A 169 -15.43 5.49 -19.39
N GLU A 170 -16.16 5.38 -20.49
CA GLU A 170 -16.01 6.28 -21.64
C GLU A 170 -16.21 7.72 -21.15
N GLY A 171 -15.18 8.55 -21.32
CA GLY A 171 -15.23 9.95 -20.86
C GLY A 171 -14.64 10.25 -19.48
N TRP A 172 -14.00 9.28 -18.79
CA TRP A 172 -13.32 9.58 -17.53
C TRP A 172 -12.19 10.60 -17.75
N ARG A 173 -12.24 11.69 -16.97
CA ARG A 173 -11.19 12.72 -16.93
C ARG A 173 -10.69 12.90 -15.50
N PRO A 174 -9.39 13.13 -15.28
CA PRO A 174 -8.87 13.47 -13.95
C PRO A 174 -9.64 14.68 -13.38
N GLY A 175 -10.18 14.52 -12.16
CA GLY A 175 -10.92 15.58 -11.47
C GLY A 175 -12.45 15.56 -11.59
N CYS A 176 -13.06 14.68 -12.37
CA CYS A 176 -14.51 14.52 -12.40
C CYS A 176 -15.02 13.49 -11.37
N GLY A 177 -14.70 13.70 -10.16
CA GLY A 177 -15.01 13.10 -8.87
C GLY A 177 -16.23 12.25 -8.65
N LYS A 178 -16.65 11.34 -9.51
CA LYS A 178 -17.75 10.41 -9.16
C LYS A 178 -17.50 9.04 -9.77
N ASP A 179 -17.06 8.26 -10.10
CA ASP A 179 -16.95 6.87 -10.60
C ASP A 179 -15.53 6.54 -11.12
N VAL A 180 -14.55 6.65 -10.21
CA VAL A 180 -13.24 6.11 -10.52
C VAL A 180 -13.36 4.58 -10.56
N PRO A 181 -13.12 3.93 -11.70
CA PRO A 181 -13.09 2.48 -11.74
C PRO A 181 -12.12 1.96 -10.70
N GLY A 182 -12.58 1.10 -9.84
CA GLY A 182 -11.80 0.53 -8.78
C GLY A 182 -12.09 -0.95 -8.61
N ALA A 183 -11.17 -1.64 -7.96
CA ALA A 183 -11.33 -3.02 -7.57
C ALA A 183 -11.03 -3.20 -6.09
N ILE A 184 -11.24 -4.40 -5.59
CA ILE A 184 -10.84 -4.84 -4.26
C ILE A 184 -9.61 -5.70 -4.43
N ARG A 185 -8.65 -5.57 -3.50
CA ARG A 185 -7.43 -6.36 -3.51
C ARG A 185 -7.21 -7.02 -2.17
N ALA A 186 -7.27 -8.33 -2.14
CA ALA A 186 -6.77 -9.13 -1.05
C ALA A 186 -5.28 -9.41 -1.26
N SER A 187 -4.48 -9.29 -0.21
CA SER A 187 -3.03 -9.52 -0.25
C SER A 187 -2.64 -10.40 0.92
N LEU A 188 -1.92 -11.46 0.63
CA LEU A 188 -1.39 -12.40 1.59
C LEU A 188 0.01 -11.96 2.05
N GLY A 189 0.40 -12.38 3.23
CA GLY A 189 1.72 -12.16 3.78
C GLY A 189 2.17 -13.34 4.62
N LEU A 190 3.36 -13.24 5.22
CA LEU A 190 3.96 -14.33 6.03
C LEU A 190 3.10 -14.80 7.21
N GLY A 191 2.22 -13.94 7.71
CA GLY A 191 1.30 -14.29 8.82
C GLY A 191 -0.06 -14.79 8.38
N SER A 192 -0.33 -14.83 7.07
CA SER A 192 -1.61 -15.31 6.55
C SER A 192 -1.71 -16.83 6.66
N ARG A 193 -2.93 -17.31 6.91
CA ARG A 193 -3.26 -18.72 7.09
C ARG A 193 -4.45 -19.10 6.22
N ASP A 194 -4.71 -20.40 6.09
CA ASP A 194 -5.86 -20.93 5.38
C ASP A 194 -7.17 -20.38 5.95
N GLU A 195 -7.25 -20.27 7.29
CA GLU A 195 -8.44 -19.75 7.98
C GLU A 195 -8.73 -18.29 7.63
N ASP A 196 -7.71 -17.49 7.33
CA ASP A 196 -7.90 -16.08 6.90
C ASP A 196 -8.50 -16.02 5.50
N VAL A 197 -8.08 -16.94 4.62
CA VAL A 197 -8.65 -17.08 3.27
C VAL A 197 -10.10 -17.58 3.35
N ASP A 198 -10.36 -18.58 4.16
CA ASP A 198 -11.71 -19.13 4.38
C ASP A 198 -12.66 -18.06 4.93
N ARG A 199 -12.24 -17.30 5.95
CA ARG A 199 -13.03 -16.18 6.50
C ARG A 199 -13.36 -15.11 5.47
N LEU A 200 -12.42 -14.76 4.60
CA LEU A 200 -12.69 -13.82 3.52
C LEU A 200 -13.72 -14.41 2.54
N GLY A 201 -13.59 -15.67 2.17
CA GLY A 201 -14.53 -16.37 1.30
C GLY A 201 -15.94 -16.40 1.88
N GLU A 202 -16.08 -16.79 3.15
CA GLU A 202 -17.37 -16.83 3.88
C GLU A 202 -18.02 -15.45 3.96
N ALA A 203 -17.23 -14.41 4.29
CA ALA A 203 -17.73 -13.04 4.37
C ALA A 203 -18.22 -12.54 3.00
N LEU A 204 -17.48 -12.79 1.92
CA LEU A 204 -17.90 -12.42 0.58
C LEU A 204 -19.14 -13.20 0.13
N LEU A 205 -19.22 -14.48 0.41
CA LEU A 205 -20.41 -15.30 0.12
C LEU A 205 -21.64 -14.75 0.84
N GLU A 206 -21.52 -14.37 2.11
CA GLU A 206 -22.63 -13.76 2.85
C GLU A 206 -23.02 -12.39 2.25
N ILE A 207 -22.07 -11.54 1.93
CA ILE A 207 -22.29 -10.22 1.31
C ILE A 207 -23.00 -10.36 -0.04
N THR A 208 -22.61 -11.33 -0.86
CA THR A 208 -23.20 -11.51 -2.19
C THR A 208 -24.58 -12.16 -2.16
N THR A 209 -24.84 -13.02 -1.20
CA THR A 209 -26.12 -13.76 -1.11
C THR A 209 -27.17 -13.09 -0.24
N ARG A 210 -26.77 -12.47 0.86
CA ARG A 210 -27.67 -11.88 1.87
C ARG A 210 -27.58 -10.37 1.95
N GLY A 211 -26.51 -9.77 1.40
CA GLY A 211 -26.19 -8.36 1.57
C GLY A 211 -25.53 -8.05 2.92
N PRO A 212 -25.24 -6.76 3.16
CA PRO A 212 -24.65 -6.31 4.42
C PRO A 212 -25.65 -6.46 5.57
N ARG A 213 -25.13 -6.69 6.77
CA ARG A 213 -25.95 -6.76 8.01
C ARG A 213 -26.31 -5.37 8.51
N TRP A 214 -25.45 -4.37 8.22
CA TRP A 214 -25.62 -2.98 8.65
C TRP A 214 -26.05 -2.09 7.50
N LYS A 215 -26.46 -0.88 7.82
CA LYS A 215 -26.69 0.18 6.83
C LYS A 215 -25.43 0.99 6.62
N TYR A 216 -25.24 1.46 5.42
CA TYR A 216 -24.09 2.26 5.03
C TYR A 216 -24.53 3.53 4.32
N ARG A 217 -23.79 4.62 4.51
CA ARG A 217 -23.96 5.84 3.75
C ARG A 217 -22.66 6.26 3.09
N ARG A 218 -22.81 6.89 1.93
CA ARG A 218 -21.66 7.45 1.21
C ARG A 218 -21.42 8.88 1.67
N LEU A 219 -20.16 9.22 1.89
CA LEU A 219 -19.70 10.57 2.20
C LEU A 219 -19.51 11.40 0.91
N ALA A 220 -19.41 12.71 1.07
CA ALA A 220 -19.21 13.63 -0.06
C ALA A 220 -17.87 13.42 -0.80
N ASP A 221 -16.87 12.94 -0.11
CA ASP A 221 -15.55 12.58 -0.65
C ASP A 221 -15.50 11.20 -1.33
N GLY A 222 -16.65 10.49 -1.37
CA GLY A 222 -16.76 9.15 -1.94
C GLY A 222 -16.50 8.01 -0.94
N GLY A 223 -16.08 8.31 0.28
CA GLY A 223 -15.93 7.33 1.35
C GLY A 223 -17.27 6.68 1.72
N VAL A 224 -17.22 5.48 2.29
CA VAL A 224 -18.40 4.76 2.78
C VAL A 224 -18.21 4.47 4.25
N VAL A 225 -19.24 4.70 5.06
CA VAL A 225 -19.24 4.47 6.50
C VAL A 225 -20.51 3.77 6.96
N PRO A 226 -20.47 2.97 8.03
CA PRO A 226 -21.69 2.47 8.68
C PRO A 226 -22.57 3.63 9.16
N ASP A 227 -23.89 3.44 9.18
CA ASP A 227 -24.84 4.46 9.63
C ASP A 227 -26.05 3.81 10.35
N PRO A 228 -26.11 3.87 11.70
CA PRO A 228 -25.14 4.48 12.61
C PRO A 228 -23.85 3.66 12.74
N ASP A 229 -22.74 4.30 13.12
CA ASP A 229 -21.48 3.62 13.48
C ASP A 229 -21.36 3.53 15.00
N ASP A 230 -21.84 2.44 15.55
CA ASP A 230 -21.85 2.18 17.00
C ASP A 230 -20.59 1.42 17.49
N ARG A 231 -19.57 1.27 16.63
CA ARG A 231 -18.33 0.59 17.00
C ARG A 231 -17.57 1.40 18.05
N ARG A 232 -17.17 0.74 19.13
CA ARG A 232 -16.31 1.35 20.14
C ARG A 232 -14.89 1.43 19.59
N LEU A 233 -14.39 2.65 19.42
CA LEU A 233 -12.98 2.84 19.11
C LEU A 233 -12.14 2.53 20.35
N PRO A 234 -10.95 1.90 20.17
CA PRO A 234 -9.96 1.80 21.24
C PRO A 234 -9.65 3.18 21.81
N ALA A 235 -9.34 3.26 23.12
CA ALA A 235 -9.14 4.52 23.80
C ALA A 235 -8.07 5.42 23.15
N PHE A 236 -7.02 4.83 22.56
CA PHE A 236 -5.96 5.55 21.87
C PHE A 236 -6.38 6.12 20.49
N LEU A 237 -7.52 5.67 19.94
CA LEU A 237 -8.11 6.21 18.70
C LEU A 237 -9.32 7.12 18.98
N THR A 238 -9.76 7.18 20.22
CA THR A 238 -10.85 8.09 20.61
C THR A 238 -10.27 9.50 20.62
N PRO A 239 -10.79 10.45 19.80
CA PRO A 239 -10.34 11.84 19.90
C PRO A 239 -10.48 12.30 21.34
N ALA A 240 -9.43 12.88 21.92
CA ALA A 240 -9.54 13.50 23.22
C ALA A 240 -10.71 14.49 23.17
N ALA A 241 -11.66 14.35 24.08
CA ALA A 241 -12.79 15.25 24.17
C ALA A 241 -12.23 16.67 24.36
N SER A 242 -12.59 17.52 23.42
CA SER A 242 -12.37 18.97 23.39
C SER A 242 -11.14 19.53 22.66
N ALA A 243 -11.42 19.99 21.48
CA ALA A 243 -10.73 21.10 20.82
C ALA A 243 -10.97 22.46 21.56
N SER A 244 -11.32 22.50 22.84
CA SER A 244 -11.48 23.75 23.58
C SER A 244 -10.16 24.30 24.15
N GLU A 245 -9.08 23.54 24.12
CA GLU A 245 -7.76 24.00 24.58
C GLU A 245 -6.88 24.60 23.47
N HIS A 246 -7.22 24.42 22.20
CA HIS A 246 -6.46 25.02 21.10
C HIS A 246 -6.80 26.51 20.85
N ALA A 247 -7.84 27.05 21.44
CA ALA A 247 -8.13 28.48 21.41
C ALA A 247 -7.08 29.33 22.17
N GLY A 248 -6.24 28.72 22.98
CA GLY A 248 -5.12 29.36 23.66
C GLY A 248 -3.86 29.54 22.81
N ALA A 249 -3.61 28.65 21.89
CA ALA A 249 -2.41 28.69 21.04
C ALA A 249 -2.50 29.75 19.92
N GLU A 250 -3.69 29.97 19.37
CA GLU A 250 -3.89 31.01 18.34
C GLU A 250 -3.76 32.43 18.93
N ARG A 251 -4.05 32.64 20.21
CA ARG A 251 -3.83 33.93 20.89
C ARG A 251 -2.37 34.28 21.09
N LEU A 252 -1.50 33.29 21.25
CA LEU A 252 -0.05 33.49 21.40
C LEU A 252 0.63 33.86 20.08
N VAL A 253 0.16 33.32 18.96
CA VAL A 253 0.69 33.66 17.63
C VAL A 253 0.21 35.03 17.16
N SER A 254 -1.02 35.43 17.49
CA SER A 254 -1.56 36.76 17.20
C SER A 254 -0.93 37.88 18.05
N ALA A 255 -0.53 37.59 19.30
CA ALA A 255 0.15 38.57 20.15
C ALA A 255 1.60 38.81 19.73
N ALA A 256 2.28 37.85 19.10
CA ALA A 256 3.64 38.02 18.60
C ALA A 256 3.71 38.75 17.23
N ALA A 257 2.60 38.75 16.46
CA ALA A 257 2.53 39.45 15.17
C ALA A 257 2.13 40.94 15.26
N GLY A 258 1.75 41.42 16.46
CA GLY A 258 1.31 42.81 16.70
C GLY A 258 2.35 43.69 17.38
N ALA A 259 3.57 43.24 17.63
CA ALA A 259 4.64 43.96 18.34
C ALA A 259 5.89 44.13 17.46
N GLY A 260 5.71 44.35 16.15
CA GLY A 260 6.79 44.70 15.21
C GLY A 260 6.47 45.93 14.41
#